data_b89f838309cfaeaf1cae1055899f3a3a
#
_entry.id   b89f838309cfaeaf1cae1055899f3a3a
#
_cell.length_a   1.000
_cell.length_b   1.000
_cell.length_c   1.000
_cell.angle_alpha   90.00
_cell.angle_beta   90.00
_cell.angle_gamma   90.00
#
_symmetry.space_group_name_H-M   'P 1'
#
loop_
_entity.id
_entity.type
_entity.pdbx_description
1 polymer ?
#
loop_
_entity_poly.entity_id
_entity_poly.type
_entity_poly.pdbx_seq_one_letter_code
_entity_poly.pdbx_strand_id
1 'polypeptide(L)'
;MHSRDLIEQYKSYVQDWRRYFHKHPELSNEEFETTKTLAKELESMGVEVHVDTERGIGLIGIIRGGKPGKAIALRADIDALPVHEHNTVDYKSETEGKMHACGHDGHMAILLGAAKMLMSMKERIEGDVYLAFQPAEETGAGAPDFIKFGDWYDKIDAIFGGHVWIDLPAGLISVEEGPRMAASSQITINVKGKQGHGAQPHQAVDAIVVSSAIVMNLQTVVSRNVSALDSLVLTIGNIHSGSEWNVIPGEAKMGGTIRFFDPDQEEYYVESIRRVVEHTAEAYGATATLEYVKKVPPTINDPASSELAERVVIDTLGKDKLSKMRKVMPGEDFAWYLQDKPGCFAFIGIQNPEIEATYDHHNNRFNMDDTVLSAASAVYAEYAIQWLQEHK
;
A
#
# COMPACT_ATOMS: atom_id res chain seq x y z
N MET A 1 -6.30 8.57 31.92
CA MET A 1 -7.08 8.68 30.68
C MET A 1 -6.53 7.66 29.72
N HIS A 2 -7.39 6.89 29.04
CA HIS A 2 -7.01 5.95 27.99
C HIS A 2 -7.58 6.41 26.66
N SER A 3 -7.01 5.94 25.54
CA SER A 3 -7.45 6.34 24.20
C SER A 3 -8.93 5.99 23.93
N ARG A 4 -9.41 4.86 24.46
CA ARG A 4 -10.82 4.45 24.38
C ARG A 4 -11.80 5.49 24.96
N ASP A 5 -11.37 6.24 25.97
CA ASP A 5 -12.20 7.27 26.61
C ASP A 5 -12.41 8.49 25.71
N LEU A 6 -11.59 8.62 24.66
CA LEU A 6 -11.53 9.75 23.73
C LEU A 6 -12.24 9.45 22.38
N ILE A 7 -12.66 8.22 22.11
CA ILE A 7 -13.27 7.81 20.84
C ILE A 7 -14.46 8.71 20.48
N GLU A 8 -15.44 8.81 21.38
CA GLU A 8 -16.66 9.62 21.14
C GLU A 8 -16.33 11.12 21.13
N GLN A 9 -15.37 11.56 21.94
CA GLN A 9 -14.98 12.98 21.98
C GLN A 9 -14.40 13.47 20.65
N TYR A 10 -13.65 12.62 19.93
CA TYR A 10 -12.99 12.99 18.68
C TYR A 10 -13.66 12.41 17.43
N LYS A 11 -14.81 11.77 17.56
CA LYS A 11 -15.52 11.15 16.45
C LYS A 11 -15.83 12.15 15.33
N SER A 12 -16.51 13.25 15.64
CA SER A 12 -16.81 14.28 14.65
C SER A 12 -15.57 14.89 14.04
N TYR A 13 -14.51 15.13 14.84
CA TYR A 13 -13.24 15.65 14.36
C TYR A 13 -12.62 14.76 13.28
N VAL A 14 -12.58 13.43 13.50
CA VAL A 14 -12.02 12.47 12.55
C VAL A 14 -12.89 12.39 11.29
N GLN A 15 -14.23 12.38 11.44
CA GLN A 15 -15.15 12.36 10.31
C GLN A 15 -15.04 13.64 9.45
N ASP A 16 -14.95 14.81 10.09
CA ASP A 16 -14.86 16.09 9.40
C ASP A 16 -13.56 16.17 8.58
N TRP A 17 -12.43 15.72 9.13
CA TRP A 17 -11.16 15.66 8.39
C TRP A 17 -11.20 14.66 7.24
N ARG A 18 -11.77 13.46 7.44
CA ARG A 18 -11.94 12.48 6.35
C ARG A 18 -12.72 13.09 5.19
N ARG A 19 -13.84 13.74 5.49
CA ARG A 19 -14.70 14.36 4.47
C ARG A 19 -14.06 15.57 3.82
N TYR A 20 -13.27 16.33 4.57
CA TYR A 20 -12.47 17.41 4.02
C TYR A 20 -11.47 16.92 2.98
N PHE A 21 -10.65 15.91 3.30
CA PHE A 21 -9.69 15.35 2.36
C PHE A 21 -10.38 14.69 1.16
N HIS A 22 -11.51 14.02 1.38
CA HIS A 22 -12.28 13.43 0.29
C HIS A 22 -12.75 14.47 -0.74
N LYS A 23 -13.11 15.65 -0.29
CA LYS A 23 -13.47 16.78 -1.16
C LYS A 23 -12.30 17.35 -1.95
N HIS A 24 -11.09 17.29 -1.41
CA HIS A 24 -9.90 17.97 -1.94
C HIS A 24 -8.78 16.98 -2.27
N PRO A 25 -9.02 15.99 -3.14
CA PRO A 25 -8.02 14.99 -3.48
C PRO A 25 -6.90 15.55 -4.35
N GLU A 26 -5.66 15.20 -4.04
CA GLU A 26 -4.48 15.46 -4.84
C GLU A 26 -3.82 14.14 -5.26
N LEU A 27 -3.30 14.07 -6.49
CA LEU A 27 -2.69 12.84 -7.02
C LEU A 27 -1.30 12.62 -6.41
N SER A 28 -0.82 11.38 -6.54
CA SER A 28 0.56 11.02 -6.17
C SER A 28 1.59 12.00 -6.75
N ASN A 29 2.47 12.51 -5.91
CA ASN A 29 3.48 13.54 -6.20
C ASN A 29 2.93 14.96 -6.45
N GLU A 30 1.64 15.21 -6.19
CA GLU A 30 0.99 16.52 -6.31
C GLU A 30 0.31 16.96 -5.00
N GLU A 31 0.60 16.32 -3.85
CA GLU A 31 -0.10 16.46 -2.56
C GLU A 31 0.33 17.73 -1.80
N PHE A 32 0.41 18.86 -2.48
CA PHE A 32 0.93 20.13 -1.93
C PHE A 32 0.00 20.78 -0.92
N GLU A 33 -1.30 20.92 -1.25
CA GLU A 33 -2.25 21.55 -0.35
C GLU A 33 -2.68 20.59 0.77
N THR A 34 -2.71 19.30 0.50
CA THR A 34 -2.88 18.25 1.50
C THR A 34 -1.78 18.34 2.56
N THR A 35 -0.51 18.40 2.13
CA THR A 35 0.64 18.55 3.04
C THR A 35 0.56 19.82 3.87
N LYS A 36 0.25 20.97 3.27
CA LYS A 36 0.10 22.24 4.00
C LYS A 36 -1.03 22.19 5.02
N THR A 37 -2.14 21.57 4.67
CA THR A 37 -3.31 21.44 5.53
C THR A 37 -2.99 20.57 6.74
N LEU A 38 -2.33 19.42 6.52
CA LEU A 38 -1.86 18.52 7.57
C LEU A 38 -0.86 19.22 8.49
N ALA A 39 0.12 19.92 7.92
CA ALA A 39 1.12 20.68 8.70
C ALA A 39 0.45 21.70 9.61
N LYS A 40 -0.43 22.52 9.07
CA LYS A 40 -1.17 23.54 9.83
C LYS A 40 -2.00 22.94 10.96
N GLU A 41 -2.68 21.82 10.72
CA GLU A 41 -3.50 21.18 11.75
C GLU A 41 -2.63 20.60 12.87
N LEU A 42 -1.52 19.93 12.54
CA LEU A 42 -0.58 19.40 13.53
C LEU A 42 0.08 20.53 14.35
N GLU A 43 0.50 21.61 13.71
CA GLU A 43 1.03 22.80 14.39
C GLU A 43 0.01 23.40 15.36
N SER A 44 -1.28 23.43 14.98
CA SER A 44 -2.36 23.92 15.84
C SER A 44 -2.53 23.10 17.13
N MET A 45 -2.13 21.82 17.09
CA MET A 45 -2.11 20.93 18.24
C MET A 45 -0.83 21.09 19.09
N GLY A 46 0.17 21.84 18.61
CA GLY A 46 1.48 21.97 19.25
C GLY A 46 2.43 20.79 18.93
N VAL A 47 2.23 20.10 17.82
CA VAL A 47 3.13 19.08 17.29
C VAL A 47 4.27 19.77 16.54
N GLU A 48 5.51 19.30 16.73
CA GLU A 48 6.67 19.72 15.93
C GLU A 48 6.53 19.15 14.51
N VAL A 49 6.59 20.00 13.46
CA VAL A 49 6.34 19.57 12.09
C VAL A 49 7.56 19.82 11.18
N HIS A 50 7.91 18.84 10.40
CA HIS A 50 8.95 18.89 9.38
C HIS A 50 8.34 18.47 8.03
N VAL A 51 8.25 19.43 7.11
CA VAL A 51 7.79 19.19 5.73
C VAL A 51 9.00 18.87 4.85
N ASP A 52 8.86 17.94 3.92
CA ASP A 52 9.87 17.71 2.89
C ASP A 52 9.97 18.95 1.98
N THR A 53 10.95 19.79 2.26
CA THR A 53 11.12 21.06 1.54
C THR A 53 11.71 20.90 0.13
N GLU A 54 12.30 19.76 -0.18
CA GLU A 54 12.84 19.49 -1.53
C GLU A 54 11.71 19.11 -2.50
N ARG A 55 10.76 18.30 -2.03
CA ARG A 55 9.59 17.86 -2.81
C ARG A 55 8.36 18.75 -2.60
N GLY A 56 8.24 19.38 -1.44
CA GLY A 56 7.08 20.17 -1.03
C GLY A 56 5.86 19.33 -0.66
N ILE A 57 6.01 18.01 -0.54
CA ILE A 57 4.94 17.03 -0.28
C ILE A 57 5.39 16.03 0.78
N GLY A 58 4.44 15.61 1.63
CA GLY A 58 4.72 14.75 2.77
C GLY A 58 5.35 15.48 3.95
N LEU A 59 5.15 14.96 5.15
CA LEU A 59 5.66 15.56 6.38
C LEU A 59 5.82 14.53 7.50
N ILE A 60 6.65 14.88 8.46
CA ILE A 60 6.79 14.20 9.74
C ILE A 60 6.34 15.15 10.86
N GLY A 61 5.33 14.73 11.63
CA GLY A 61 5.00 15.33 12.92
C GLY A 61 5.73 14.63 14.05
N ILE A 62 6.23 15.35 15.06
CA ILE A 62 6.91 14.73 16.20
C ILE A 62 6.22 15.16 17.51
N ILE A 63 5.72 14.18 18.24
CA ILE A 63 5.21 14.35 19.59
C ILE A 63 6.30 13.90 20.56
N ARG A 64 6.96 14.88 21.20
CA ARG A 64 7.95 14.62 22.23
C ARG A 64 7.26 14.20 23.52
N GLY A 65 7.58 13.02 24.02
CA GLY A 65 7.05 12.55 25.30
C GLY A 65 7.60 13.29 26.51
N GLY A 66 7.04 12.99 27.67
CA GLY A 66 7.46 13.59 28.95
C GLY A 66 8.73 12.98 29.54
N LYS A 67 9.22 11.87 29.01
CA LYS A 67 10.41 11.13 29.48
C LYS A 67 11.24 10.68 28.29
N PRO A 68 12.58 10.58 28.46
CA PRO A 68 13.43 9.96 27.45
C PRO A 68 13.04 8.50 27.22
N GLY A 69 13.16 8.03 25.98
CA GLY A 69 12.85 6.67 25.59
C GLY A 69 13.16 6.44 24.12
N LYS A 70 12.68 5.32 23.60
CA LYS A 70 12.74 4.95 22.19
C LYS A 70 11.76 5.79 21.36
N ALA A 71 11.74 5.56 20.06
CA ALA A 71 10.83 6.25 19.17
C ALA A 71 10.04 5.26 18.28
N ILE A 72 8.77 5.57 18.07
CA ILE A 72 7.90 4.80 17.19
C ILE A 72 7.24 5.71 16.15
N ALA A 73 7.09 5.22 14.92
CA ALA A 73 6.33 5.91 13.90
C ALA A 73 4.91 5.34 13.75
N LEU A 74 3.96 6.24 13.49
CA LEU A 74 2.62 5.95 13.01
C LEU A 74 2.49 6.51 11.60
N ARG A 75 2.05 5.72 10.62
CA ARG A 75 2.01 6.12 9.20
C ARG A 75 0.60 6.24 8.66
N ALA A 76 0.39 7.24 7.85
CA ALA A 76 -0.70 7.35 6.88
C ALA A 76 -0.15 7.79 5.52
N ASP A 77 -0.65 7.19 4.45
CA ASP A 77 -0.51 7.71 3.09
C ASP A 77 -1.47 8.87 2.84
N ILE A 78 -1.17 9.70 1.82
CA ILE A 78 -1.93 10.95 1.62
C ILE A 78 -2.39 11.22 0.19
N ASP A 79 -2.02 10.38 -0.77
CA ASP A 79 -2.32 10.57 -2.18
C ASP A 79 -3.69 10.01 -2.59
N ALA A 80 -4.21 10.53 -3.70
CA ALA A 80 -5.45 10.13 -4.34
C ALA A 80 -5.20 9.58 -5.76
N LEU A 81 -6.27 9.09 -6.38
CA LEU A 81 -6.25 8.44 -7.68
C LEU A 81 -6.92 9.30 -8.78
N PRO A 82 -6.51 9.12 -10.06
CA PRO A 82 -7.15 9.75 -11.21
C PRO A 82 -8.46 9.04 -11.57
N VAL A 83 -9.43 9.08 -10.65
CA VAL A 83 -10.75 8.45 -10.77
C VAL A 83 -11.83 9.51 -10.77
N HIS A 84 -12.74 9.46 -11.72
CA HIS A 84 -13.92 10.35 -11.74
C HIS A 84 -15.01 9.78 -10.83
N GLU A 85 -15.29 10.45 -9.73
CA GLU A 85 -16.22 9.99 -8.71
C GLU A 85 -17.68 10.03 -9.14
N HIS A 86 -18.41 8.93 -8.88
CA HIS A 86 -19.83 8.80 -9.19
C HIS A 86 -20.75 8.73 -7.96
N ASN A 87 -20.22 8.95 -6.76
CA ASN A 87 -21.03 9.02 -5.54
C ASN A 87 -21.96 10.25 -5.53
N THR A 88 -23.01 10.16 -4.72
CA THR A 88 -23.98 11.25 -4.53
C THR A 88 -23.96 11.85 -3.12
N VAL A 89 -22.86 11.58 -2.38
CA VAL A 89 -22.65 12.11 -1.03
C VAL A 89 -22.36 13.61 -1.04
N ASP A 90 -22.66 14.30 0.04
CA ASP A 90 -22.44 15.74 0.19
C ASP A 90 -20.97 16.16 0.34
N TYR A 91 -20.10 15.17 0.60
CA TYR A 91 -18.65 15.33 0.67
C TYR A 91 -17.92 14.77 -0.56
N LYS A 92 -18.60 14.58 -1.70
CA LYS A 92 -18.01 14.19 -2.98
C LYS A 92 -16.83 15.10 -3.35
N SER A 93 -15.83 14.53 -4.05
CA SER A 93 -14.70 15.27 -4.60
C SER A 93 -15.14 16.52 -5.37
N GLU A 94 -14.52 17.65 -5.03
CA GLU A 94 -14.70 18.93 -5.71
C GLU A 94 -13.69 19.12 -6.87
N THR A 95 -12.78 18.14 -7.07
CA THR A 95 -11.78 18.12 -8.14
C THR A 95 -12.15 17.09 -9.19
N GLU A 96 -12.59 17.54 -10.37
CA GLU A 96 -13.01 16.65 -11.45
C GLU A 96 -11.87 15.67 -11.84
N GLY A 97 -12.21 14.39 -11.96
CA GLY A 97 -11.29 13.33 -12.36
C GLY A 97 -10.31 12.87 -11.28
N LYS A 98 -10.42 13.38 -10.04
CA LYS A 98 -9.62 12.92 -8.90
C LYS A 98 -10.52 12.45 -7.75
N MET A 99 -10.15 11.38 -7.07
CA MET A 99 -10.90 10.81 -5.96
C MET A 99 -9.99 10.03 -5.02
N HIS A 100 -10.22 10.14 -3.71
CA HIS A 100 -9.66 9.19 -2.74
C HIS A 100 -10.40 7.84 -2.81
N ALA A 101 -10.16 7.10 -3.91
CA ALA A 101 -10.80 5.81 -4.16
C ALA A 101 -10.08 4.62 -3.49
N CYS A 102 -8.97 4.86 -2.79
CA CYS A 102 -8.26 3.87 -1.97
C CYS A 102 -8.48 4.05 -0.45
N GLY A 103 -8.99 5.22 -0.03
CA GLY A 103 -9.31 5.47 1.37
C GLY A 103 -8.22 6.19 2.17
N HIS A 104 -7.22 6.76 1.50
CA HIS A 104 -6.14 7.49 2.16
C HIS A 104 -6.62 8.75 2.90
N ASP A 105 -7.75 9.34 2.51
CA ASP A 105 -8.47 10.35 3.27
C ASP A 105 -8.89 9.86 4.67
N GLY A 106 -9.29 8.59 4.77
CA GLY A 106 -9.54 7.91 6.04
C GLY A 106 -8.26 7.70 6.86
N HIS A 107 -7.16 7.32 6.21
CA HIS A 107 -5.87 7.11 6.90
C HIS A 107 -5.32 8.42 7.48
N MET A 108 -5.36 9.51 6.72
CA MET A 108 -5.00 10.85 7.20
C MET A 108 -5.84 11.25 8.42
N ALA A 109 -7.15 11.06 8.33
CA ALA A 109 -8.07 11.39 9.43
C ALA A 109 -7.82 10.54 10.67
N ILE A 110 -7.55 9.22 10.51
CA ILE A 110 -7.17 8.32 11.61
C ILE A 110 -5.90 8.82 12.30
N LEU A 111 -4.86 9.18 11.53
CA LEU A 111 -3.59 9.62 12.10
C LEU A 111 -3.70 11.00 12.76
N LEU A 112 -4.48 11.95 12.22
CA LEU A 112 -4.81 13.22 12.88
C LEU A 112 -5.57 12.99 14.20
N GLY A 113 -6.54 12.07 14.19
CA GLY A 113 -7.27 11.66 15.39
C GLY A 113 -6.35 11.06 16.45
N ALA A 114 -5.43 10.18 16.04
CA ALA A 114 -4.42 9.61 16.92
C ALA A 114 -3.50 10.68 17.50
N ALA A 115 -3.05 11.66 16.70
CA ALA A 115 -2.26 12.81 17.16
C ALA A 115 -3.00 13.59 18.23
N LYS A 116 -4.27 13.90 18.02
CA LYS A 116 -5.13 14.62 19.00
C LYS A 116 -5.25 13.86 20.33
N MET A 117 -5.45 12.53 20.25
CA MET A 117 -5.53 11.66 21.43
C MET A 117 -4.18 11.57 22.15
N LEU A 118 -3.07 11.40 21.43
CA LEU A 118 -1.72 11.38 21.98
C LEU A 118 -1.38 12.70 22.70
N MET A 119 -1.69 13.84 22.09
CA MET A 119 -1.48 15.14 22.72
C MET A 119 -2.30 15.28 24.02
N SER A 120 -3.50 14.73 24.09
CA SER A 120 -4.32 14.69 25.32
C SER A 120 -3.77 13.75 26.39
N MET A 121 -2.91 12.80 26.00
CA MET A 121 -2.30 11.79 26.88
C MET A 121 -0.77 11.91 26.92
N LYS A 122 -0.22 13.05 26.60
CA LYS A 122 1.23 13.28 26.44
C LYS A 122 2.06 12.79 27.62
N GLU A 123 1.54 12.89 28.83
CA GLU A 123 2.23 12.41 30.05
C GLU A 123 2.43 10.88 30.11
N ARG A 124 1.67 10.12 29.30
CA ARG A 124 1.83 8.66 29.19
C ARG A 124 2.91 8.25 28.21
N ILE A 125 3.38 9.17 27.35
CA ILE A 125 4.36 8.91 26.29
C ILE A 125 5.76 8.89 26.92
N GLU A 126 6.42 7.73 26.88
CA GLU A 126 7.80 7.53 27.35
C GLU A 126 8.73 7.34 26.14
N GLY A 127 9.21 8.44 25.56
CA GLY A 127 9.92 8.49 24.29
C GLY A 127 9.24 9.42 23.30
N ASP A 128 9.44 9.22 21.99
CA ASP A 128 8.90 10.07 20.94
C ASP A 128 7.96 9.29 20.00
N VAL A 129 6.89 9.96 19.54
CA VAL A 129 6.00 9.42 18.49
C VAL A 129 6.15 10.26 17.23
N TYR A 130 6.54 9.62 16.15
CA TYR A 130 6.65 10.21 14.82
C TYR A 130 5.35 9.93 14.03
N LEU A 131 4.77 10.98 13.49
CA LEU A 131 3.56 10.93 12.67
C LEU A 131 3.99 11.09 11.21
N ALA A 132 4.05 10.00 10.48
CA ALA A 132 4.53 9.96 9.10
C ALA A 132 3.36 10.07 8.12
N PHE A 133 3.18 11.23 7.52
CA PHE A 133 2.20 11.47 6.44
C PHE A 133 2.93 11.35 5.11
N GLN A 134 2.84 10.16 4.52
CA GLN A 134 3.63 9.73 3.37
C GLN A 134 2.92 9.99 2.06
N PRO A 135 3.56 10.69 1.08
CA PRO A 135 3.01 10.88 -0.26
C PRO A 135 3.24 9.68 -1.17
N ALA A 136 2.50 9.63 -2.29
CA ALA A 136 2.75 8.81 -3.48
C ALA A 136 2.78 7.29 -3.25
N GLU A 137 1.93 6.74 -2.36
CA GLU A 137 1.82 5.29 -2.13
C GLU A 137 1.43 4.56 -3.41
N GLU A 138 0.46 5.07 -4.18
CA GLU A 138 -0.11 4.44 -5.38
C GLU A 138 0.90 4.26 -6.53
N THR A 139 2.08 4.90 -6.43
CA THR A 139 3.19 4.67 -7.36
C THR A 139 4.05 3.47 -6.98
N GLY A 140 3.93 2.97 -5.76
CA GLY A 140 4.79 1.95 -5.16
C GLY A 140 6.23 2.44 -4.89
N ALA A 141 6.47 3.75 -4.97
CA ALA A 141 7.78 4.37 -4.80
C ALA A 141 7.80 5.49 -3.74
N GLY A 142 6.64 5.80 -3.13
CA GLY A 142 6.53 6.85 -2.12
C GLY A 142 7.38 6.59 -0.88
N ALA A 143 7.24 5.41 -0.27
CA ALA A 143 7.97 5.05 0.94
C ALA A 143 9.50 5.06 0.75
N PRO A 144 10.11 4.47 -0.32
CA PRO A 144 11.55 4.54 -0.54
C PRO A 144 12.11 5.96 -0.63
N ASP A 145 11.34 6.89 -1.18
CA ASP A 145 11.76 8.29 -1.26
C ASP A 145 11.51 9.01 0.07
N PHE A 146 10.42 8.70 0.76
CA PHE A 146 10.07 9.31 2.03
C PHE A 146 11.02 8.86 3.17
N ILE A 147 11.54 7.64 3.13
CA ILE A 147 12.60 7.15 4.03
C ILE A 147 13.85 8.05 3.96
N LYS A 148 14.17 8.59 2.79
CA LYS A 148 15.36 9.45 2.57
C LYS A 148 15.15 10.89 3.04
N PHE A 149 13.93 11.27 3.35
CA PHE A 149 13.60 12.61 3.82
C PHE A 149 14.16 12.85 5.22
N GLY A 150 15.18 13.69 5.37
CA GLY A 150 15.81 13.98 6.66
C GLY A 150 16.41 12.72 7.32
N ASP A 151 16.31 12.66 8.64
CA ASP A 151 16.88 11.58 9.47
C ASP A 151 15.83 10.88 10.36
N TRP A 152 14.54 11.10 10.09
CA TRP A 152 13.46 10.59 10.93
C TRP A 152 13.43 9.05 10.98
N TYR A 153 13.70 8.40 9.84
CA TYR A 153 13.64 6.95 9.75
C TYR A 153 14.74 6.27 10.56
N ASP A 154 15.93 6.87 10.61
CA ASP A 154 17.04 6.38 11.44
C ASP A 154 16.75 6.52 12.94
N LYS A 155 15.88 7.46 13.31
CA LYS A 155 15.54 7.75 14.72
C LYS A 155 14.45 6.86 15.29
N ILE A 156 13.63 6.23 14.45
CA ILE A 156 12.58 5.35 14.93
C ILE A 156 13.08 3.92 15.12
N ASP A 157 12.53 3.23 16.11
CA ASP A 157 12.83 1.84 16.43
C ASP A 157 11.76 0.86 15.92
N ALA A 158 10.54 1.34 15.68
CA ALA A 158 9.42 0.55 15.15
C ALA A 158 8.43 1.42 14.39
N ILE A 159 7.52 0.78 13.64
CA ILE A 159 6.49 1.47 12.88
C ILE A 159 5.14 0.73 12.95
N PHE A 160 4.05 1.49 12.98
CA PHE A 160 2.69 0.99 12.87
C PHE A 160 1.92 1.76 11.80
N GLY A 161 1.15 1.04 11.00
CA GLY A 161 0.28 1.60 9.98
C GLY A 161 -0.93 0.71 9.76
N GLY A 162 -1.80 1.11 8.84
CA GLY A 162 -2.92 0.27 8.46
C GLY A 162 -3.67 0.84 7.27
N HIS A 163 -4.48 -0.01 6.67
CA HIS A 163 -5.32 0.35 5.53
C HIS A 163 -6.79 0.09 5.87
N VAL A 164 -7.66 1.03 5.54
CA VAL A 164 -9.10 0.79 5.56
C VAL A 164 -9.45 -0.29 4.53
N TRP A 165 -10.31 -1.25 4.87
CA TRP A 165 -10.53 -2.40 4.01
C TRP A 165 -12.01 -2.74 3.83
N ILE A 166 -12.45 -2.72 2.57
CA ILE A 166 -13.88 -2.85 2.24
C ILE A 166 -14.44 -4.25 2.45
N ASP A 167 -13.62 -5.30 2.40
CA ASP A 167 -14.08 -6.68 2.64
C ASP A 167 -14.24 -7.00 4.13
N LEU A 168 -13.86 -6.08 5.02
CA LEU A 168 -13.98 -6.22 6.45
C LEU A 168 -15.13 -5.33 6.98
N PRO A 169 -16.11 -5.90 7.72
CA PRO A 169 -17.19 -5.11 8.31
C PRO A 169 -16.71 -3.94 9.15
N ALA A 170 -17.42 -2.81 9.09
CA ALA A 170 -17.06 -1.58 9.77
C ALA A 170 -16.82 -1.77 11.27
N GLY A 171 -15.70 -1.24 11.75
CA GLY A 171 -15.29 -1.30 13.16
C GLY A 171 -14.60 -2.60 13.59
N LEU A 172 -14.39 -3.56 12.67
CA LEU A 172 -13.49 -4.70 12.91
C LEU A 172 -12.06 -4.35 12.52
N ILE A 173 -11.07 -4.90 13.21
CA ILE A 173 -9.64 -4.71 12.95
C ILE A 173 -8.93 -6.05 12.89
N SER A 174 -8.05 -6.23 11.90
CA SER A 174 -7.19 -7.42 11.74
C SER A 174 -5.73 -6.99 11.76
N VAL A 175 -4.93 -7.63 12.63
CA VAL A 175 -3.52 -7.30 12.88
C VAL A 175 -2.63 -8.56 12.93
N GLU A 176 -3.01 -9.61 12.22
CA GLU A 176 -2.35 -10.92 12.24
C GLU A 176 -0.89 -10.82 11.82
N GLU A 177 -0.06 -11.67 12.41
CA GLU A 177 1.36 -11.83 12.08
C GLU A 177 1.59 -12.40 10.67
N GLY A 178 2.80 -12.23 10.17
CA GLY A 178 3.23 -12.79 8.88
C GLY A 178 2.70 -12.03 7.67
N PRO A 179 2.66 -12.67 6.48
CA PRO A 179 2.31 -12.01 5.23
C PRO A 179 0.88 -11.46 5.21
N ARG A 180 0.74 -10.17 4.91
CA ARG A 180 -0.56 -9.47 4.80
C ARG A 180 -0.89 -9.09 3.37
N MET A 181 0.04 -8.42 2.65
CA MET A 181 -0.11 -8.00 1.25
C MET A 181 1.05 -8.52 0.42
N ALA A 182 0.77 -8.81 -0.86
CA ALA A 182 1.76 -9.42 -1.73
C ALA A 182 2.83 -8.43 -2.20
N ALA A 183 4.01 -8.95 -2.53
CA ALA A 183 4.96 -8.22 -3.36
C ALA A 183 4.32 -7.82 -4.68
N SER A 184 4.73 -6.66 -5.21
CA SER A 184 4.36 -6.19 -6.54
C SER A 184 5.61 -5.94 -7.35
N SER A 185 5.70 -6.59 -8.52
CA SER A 185 6.83 -6.40 -9.42
C SER A 185 6.36 -6.35 -10.86
N GLN A 186 7.11 -5.61 -11.68
CA GLN A 186 6.87 -5.49 -13.11
C GLN A 186 7.83 -6.37 -13.88
N ILE A 187 7.36 -7.03 -14.93
CA ILE A 187 8.19 -7.74 -15.90
C ILE A 187 8.00 -7.14 -17.29
N THR A 188 9.09 -7.08 -18.04
CA THR A 188 9.08 -6.76 -19.46
C THR A 188 9.81 -7.87 -20.21
N ILE A 189 9.18 -8.43 -21.23
CA ILE A 189 9.76 -9.45 -22.08
C ILE A 189 9.92 -8.87 -23.47
N ASN A 190 11.16 -8.85 -23.99
CA ASN A 190 11.46 -8.42 -25.34
C ASN A 190 11.82 -9.64 -26.18
N VAL A 191 11.07 -9.88 -27.28
CA VAL A 191 11.26 -10.99 -28.19
C VAL A 191 11.85 -10.46 -29.49
N LYS A 192 12.90 -11.12 -30.01
CA LYS A 192 13.56 -10.80 -31.27
C LYS A 192 13.59 -12.03 -32.16
N GLY A 193 12.82 -11.98 -33.22
CA GLY A 193 12.77 -12.95 -34.29
C GLY A 193 13.40 -12.37 -35.58
N LYS A 194 12.74 -12.62 -36.73
CA LYS A 194 13.17 -12.13 -38.05
C LYS A 194 11.98 -11.73 -38.88
N GLN A 195 11.89 -10.48 -39.27
CA GLN A 195 10.83 -9.97 -40.15
C GLN A 195 10.85 -10.61 -41.50
N GLY A 196 9.64 -10.80 -42.11
CA GLY A 196 9.49 -11.39 -43.43
C GLY A 196 8.16 -11.14 -44.08
N HIS A 197 8.01 -11.62 -45.31
CA HIS A 197 6.77 -11.54 -46.06
C HIS A 197 5.76 -12.57 -45.52
N GLY A 198 4.50 -12.18 -45.29
CA GLY A 198 3.46 -13.02 -44.72
C GLY A 198 3.19 -14.32 -45.47
N ALA A 199 3.44 -14.36 -46.79
CA ALA A 199 3.33 -15.55 -47.61
C ALA A 199 4.61 -16.42 -47.69
N GLN A 200 5.72 -16.00 -47.02
CA GLN A 200 7.00 -16.71 -47.04
C GLN A 200 7.53 -16.96 -45.60
N PRO A 201 6.75 -17.61 -44.70
CA PRO A 201 7.12 -17.76 -43.29
C PRO A 201 8.42 -18.54 -43.07
N HIS A 202 8.83 -19.40 -44.01
CA HIS A 202 10.08 -20.16 -43.92
C HIS A 202 11.35 -19.32 -44.05
N GLN A 203 11.22 -18.03 -44.41
CA GLN A 203 12.33 -17.06 -44.49
C GLN A 203 12.37 -16.15 -43.26
N ALA A 204 11.40 -16.23 -42.35
CA ALA A 204 11.20 -15.38 -41.18
C ALA A 204 11.24 -16.17 -39.88
N VAL A 205 11.21 -15.47 -38.77
CA VAL A 205 10.97 -15.97 -37.41
C VAL A 205 9.90 -15.09 -36.80
N ASP A 206 8.70 -15.61 -36.64
CA ASP A 206 7.51 -14.83 -36.31
C ASP A 206 7.47 -14.48 -34.79
N ALA A 207 7.69 -13.23 -34.47
CA ALA A 207 7.69 -12.77 -33.09
C ALA A 207 6.31 -12.87 -32.40
N ILE A 208 5.21 -12.82 -33.14
CA ILE A 208 3.85 -13.04 -32.61
C ILE A 208 3.68 -14.49 -32.17
N VAL A 209 4.08 -15.44 -33.00
CA VAL A 209 3.99 -16.88 -32.68
C VAL A 209 4.86 -17.20 -31.48
N VAL A 210 6.11 -16.70 -31.43
CA VAL A 210 7.03 -16.89 -30.31
C VAL A 210 6.44 -16.32 -29.02
N SER A 211 5.93 -15.08 -29.06
CA SER A 211 5.32 -14.43 -27.90
C SER A 211 4.10 -15.20 -27.38
N SER A 212 3.26 -15.69 -28.27
CA SER A 212 2.09 -16.51 -27.92
C SER A 212 2.51 -17.80 -27.22
N ALA A 213 3.56 -18.47 -27.71
CA ALA A 213 4.12 -19.67 -27.09
C ALA A 213 4.72 -19.37 -25.70
N ILE A 214 5.43 -18.25 -25.54
CA ILE A 214 5.96 -17.80 -24.25
C ILE A 214 4.81 -17.60 -23.25
N VAL A 215 3.74 -16.90 -23.61
CA VAL A 215 2.58 -16.68 -22.71
C VAL A 215 1.98 -18.02 -22.25
N MET A 216 1.81 -18.96 -23.15
CA MET A 216 1.27 -20.28 -22.82
C MET A 216 2.22 -21.10 -21.93
N ASN A 217 3.52 -21.10 -22.23
CA ASN A 217 4.50 -21.83 -21.44
C ASN A 217 4.74 -21.23 -20.06
N LEU A 218 4.63 -19.91 -19.91
CA LEU A 218 4.72 -19.23 -18.61
C LEU A 218 3.66 -19.72 -17.60
N GLN A 219 2.50 -20.22 -18.06
CA GLN A 219 1.49 -20.79 -17.16
C GLN A 219 2.04 -22.00 -16.39
N THR A 220 3.04 -22.70 -16.94
CA THR A 220 3.69 -23.84 -16.28
C THR A 220 4.56 -23.41 -15.09
N VAL A 221 5.03 -22.18 -15.06
CA VAL A 221 5.77 -21.67 -13.89
C VAL A 221 4.86 -21.72 -12.66
N VAL A 222 3.68 -21.14 -12.74
CA VAL A 222 2.70 -21.14 -11.64
C VAL A 222 2.20 -22.55 -11.33
N SER A 223 1.85 -23.33 -12.36
CA SER A 223 1.17 -24.62 -12.14
C SER A 223 2.11 -25.79 -11.86
N ARG A 224 3.43 -25.70 -12.16
CA ARG A 224 4.38 -26.82 -12.08
C ARG A 224 5.70 -26.51 -11.35
N ASN A 225 6.06 -25.23 -11.18
CA ASN A 225 7.32 -24.86 -10.49
C ASN A 225 7.07 -24.29 -9.09
N VAL A 226 5.87 -23.76 -8.82
CA VAL A 226 5.49 -23.24 -7.51
C VAL A 226 4.86 -24.34 -6.68
N SER A 227 5.21 -24.42 -5.40
CA SER A 227 4.58 -25.32 -4.42
C SER A 227 3.07 -25.08 -4.39
N ALA A 228 2.28 -26.13 -4.28
CA ALA A 228 0.82 -26.00 -4.19
C ALA A 228 0.34 -25.29 -2.90
N LEU A 229 1.22 -25.12 -1.91
CA LEU A 229 0.96 -24.38 -0.67
C LEU A 229 1.34 -22.90 -0.78
N ASP A 230 2.09 -22.52 -1.81
CA ASP A 230 2.53 -21.16 -2.05
C ASP A 230 1.65 -20.46 -3.07
N SER A 231 1.71 -19.13 -3.08
CA SER A 231 0.92 -18.32 -3.99
C SER A 231 1.82 -17.50 -4.89
N LEU A 232 1.68 -17.69 -6.20
CA LEU A 232 2.29 -16.85 -7.23
C LEU A 232 1.22 -16.44 -8.23
N VAL A 233 1.07 -15.13 -8.48
CA VAL A 233 0.35 -14.58 -9.63
C VAL A 233 1.37 -14.15 -10.68
N LEU A 234 1.20 -14.62 -11.91
CA LEU A 234 1.99 -14.22 -13.07
C LEU A 234 1.00 -13.83 -14.19
N THR A 235 0.98 -12.57 -14.55
CA THR A 235 0.07 -12.03 -15.58
C THR A 235 0.85 -11.31 -16.66
N ILE A 236 0.60 -11.63 -17.93
CA ILE A 236 0.98 -10.80 -19.07
C ILE A 236 -0.23 -9.93 -19.41
N GLY A 237 -0.10 -8.63 -19.18
CA GLY A 237 -1.17 -7.65 -19.34
C GLY A 237 -1.24 -7.02 -20.72
N ASN A 238 -0.14 -7.02 -21.48
CA ASN A 238 -0.11 -6.50 -22.85
C ASN A 238 0.94 -7.19 -23.71
N ILE A 239 0.68 -7.19 -25.04
CA ILE A 239 1.62 -7.63 -26.09
C ILE A 239 1.53 -6.64 -27.23
N HIS A 240 2.68 -6.14 -27.68
CA HIS A 240 2.80 -5.23 -28.81
C HIS A 240 3.72 -5.83 -29.87
N SER A 241 3.20 -6.08 -31.08
CA SER A 241 3.92 -6.63 -32.22
C SER A 241 3.17 -6.40 -33.51
N GLY A 242 3.92 -6.23 -34.61
CA GLY A 242 3.37 -6.06 -35.95
C GLY A 242 2.83 -4.66 -36.25
N SER A 243 2.79 -4.33 -37.55
CA SER A 243 2.25 -3.06 -38.08
C SER A 243 1.31 -3.30 -39.26
N GLU A 244 1.56 -4.36 -40.06
CA GLU A 244 0.83 -4.64 -41.28
C GLU A 244 0.39 -6.12 -41.35
N TRP A 245 -0.79 -6.35 -41.90
CA TRP A 245 -1.43 -7.69 -41.94
C TRP A 245 -0.67 -8.72 -42.79
N ASN A 246 0.15 -8.31 -43.73
CA ASN A 246 0.90 -9.18 -44.66
C ASN A 246 2.42 -9.19 -44.38
N VAL A 247 2.84 -8.67 -43.23
CA VAL A 247 4.26 -8.65 -42.79
C VAL A 247 4.37 -9.46 -41.51
N ILE A 248 5.24 -10.46 -41.50
CA ILE A 248 5.63 -11.18 -40.28
C ILE A 248 6.50 -10.26 -39.44
N PRO A 249 6.15 -9.91 -38.18
CA PRO A 249 6.94 -9.05 -37.36
C PRO A 249 8.20 -9.74 -36.85
N GLY A 250 9.30 -8.99 -36.82
CA GLY A 250 10.58 -9.46 -36.27
C GLY A 250 10.77 -9.17 -34.79
N GLU A 251 9.89 -8.39 -34.16
CA GLU A 251 10.00 -8.01 -32.76
C GLU A 251 8.65 -8.00 -32.08
N ALA A 252 8.67 -8.31 -30.76
CA ALA A 252 7.52 -8.12 -29.90
C ALA A 252 7.98 -7.69 -28.50
N LYS A 253 7.14 -6.90 -27.83
CA LYS A 253 7.32 -6.49 -26.44
C LYS A 253 6.08 -6.87 -25.64
N MET A 254 6.29 -7.52 -24.49
CA MET A 254 5.23 -7.89 -23.56
C MET A 254 5.48 -7.23 -22.20
N GLY A 255 4.42 -6.75 -21.55
CA GLY A 255 4.44 -6.23 -20.20
C GLY A 255 3.59 -7.08 -19.29
N GLY A 256 4.05 -7.29 -18.07
CA GLY A 256 3.35 -8.11 -17.09
C GLY A 256 3.69 -7.78 -15.65
N THR A 257 3.11 -8.54 -14.75
CA THR A 257 3.34 -8.41 -13.32
C THR A 257 3.42 -9.75 -12.63
N ILE A 258 4.16 -9.81 -11.52
CA ILE A 258 4.17 -10.93 -10.60
C ILE A 258 3.79 -10.47 -9.19
N ARG A 259 3.11 -11.37 -8.43
CA ARG A 259 2.72 -11.18 -7.04
C ARG A 259 3.04 -12.44 -6.24
N PHE A 260 3.65 -12.29 -5.08
CA PHE A 260 3.98 -13.39 -4.18
C PHE A 260 4.08 -12.90 -2.73
N PHE A 261 4.18 -13.80 -1.77
CA PHE A 261 4.24 -13.45 -0.34
C PHE A 261 5.57 -13.80 0.33
N ASP A 262 6.30 -14.76 -0.21
CA ASP A 262 7.56 -15.22 0.36
C ASP A 262 8.75 -14.55 -0.35
N PRO A 263 9.47 -13.63 0.32
CA PRO A 263 10.61 -12.95 -0.28
C PRO A 263 11.78 -13.89 -0.60
N ASP A 264 11.91 -15.00 0.10
CA ASP A 264 12.99 -15.97 -0.13
C ASP A 264 12.81 -16.75 -1.46
N GLN A 265 11.60 -16.73 -2.01
CA GLN A 265 11.27 -17.35 -3.30
C GLN A 265 11.41 -16.41 -4.50
N GLU A 266 11.64 -15.11 -4.29
CA GLU A 266 11.68 -14.09 -5.35
C GLU A 266 12.65 -14.47 -6.47
N GLU A 267 13.90 -14.78 -6.13
CA GLU A 267 14.95 -15.13 -7.11
C GLU A 267 14.57 -16.40 -7.88
N TYR A 268 14.06 -17.42 -7.20
CA TYR A 268 13.62 -18.65 -7.83
C TYR A 268 12.48 -18.44 -8.84
N TYR A 269 11.51 -17.59 -8.50
CA TYR A 269 10.41 -17.27 -9.40
C TYR A 269 10.90 -16.52 -10.64
N VAL A 270 11.72 -15.47 -10.45
CA VAL A 270 12.28 -14.68 -11.55
C VAL A 270 13.12 -15.55 -12.49
N GLU A 271 13.97 -16.42 -11.95
CA GLU A 271 14.83 -17.30 -12.75
C GLU A 271 14.01 -18.38 -13.49
N SER A 272 12.96 -18.90 -12.87
CA SER A 272 12.05 -19.85 -13.52
C SER A 272 11.32 -19.21 -14.70
N ILE A 273 10.88 -17.95 -14.54
CA ILE A 273 10.26 -17.16 -15.63
C ILE A 273 11.27 -16.92 -16.74
N ARG A 274 12.48 -16.46 -16.40
CA ARG A 274 13.56 -16.20 -17.36
C ARG A 274 13.88 -17.42 -18.21
N ARG A 275 14.08 -18.56 -17.58
CA ARG A 275 14.36 -19.83 -18.24
C ARG A 275 13.25 -20.21 -19.24
N VAL A 276 12.00 -20.09 -18.85
CA VAL A 276 10.86 -20.40 -19.76
C VAL A 276 10.83 -19.43 -20.94
N VAL A 277 11.05 -18.14 -20.71
CA VAL A 277 11.09 -17.11 -21.75
C VAL A 277 12.18 -17.39 -22.77
N GLU A 278 13.42 -17.56 -22.31
CA GLU A 278 14.60 -17.71 -23.16
C GLU A 278 14.57 -19.01 -23.97
N HIS A 279 14.31 -20.15 -23.32
CA HIS A 279 14.29 -21.44 -24.01
C HIS A 279 13.04 -21.64 -24.88
N THR A 280 11.91 -21.01 -24.58
CA THR A 280 10.79 -21.00 -25.52
C THR A 280 11.17 -20.26 -26.79
N ALA A 281 11.76 -19.07 -26.68
CA ALA A 281 12.22 -18.31 -27.84
C ALA A 281 13.24 -19.10 -28.69
N GLU A 282 14.22 -19.69 -28.04
CA GLU A 282 15.26 -20.52 -28.67
C GLU A 282 14.65 -21.69 -29.46
N ALA A 283 13.63 -22.39 -28.92
CA ALA A 283 12.95 -23.49 -29.61
C ALA A 283 12.26 -23.08 -30.93
N TYR A 284 11.96 -21.79 -31.07
CA TYR A 284 11.39 -21.22 -32.31
C TYR A 284 12.43 -20.49 -33.18
N GLY A 285 13.72 -20.56 -32.83
CA GLY A 285 14.80 -19.85 -33.54
C GLY A 285 14.84 -18.33 -33.31
N ALA A 286 14.21 -17.86 -32.25
CA ALA A 286 14.23 -16.47 -31.78
C ALA A 286 15.14 -16.31 -30.54
N THR A 287 15.29 -15.07 -30.09
CA THR A 287 15.84 -14.76 -28.77
C THR A 287 14.81 -13.96 -27.97
N ALA A 288 14.82 -14.11 -26.64
CA ALA A 288 14.01 -13.27 -25.77
C ALA A 288 14.80 -12.91 -24.51
N THR A 289 14.47 -11.78 -23.90
CA THR A 289 15.04 -11.30 -22.63
C THR A 289 13.94 -10.95 -21.66
N LEU A 290 14.19 -11.18 -20.37
CA LEU A 290 13.34 -10.79 -19.26
C LEU A 290 14.00 -9.63 -18.49
N GLU A 291 13.33 -8.50 -18.39
CA GLU A 291 13.60 -7.43 -17.46
C GLU A 291 12.67 -7.55 -16.26
N TYR A 292 13.21 -7.48 -15.05
CA TYR A 292 12.46 -7.55 -13.80
C TYR A 292 12.69 -6.28 -12.99
N VAL A 293 11.62 -5.66 -12.52
CA VAL A 293 11.66 -4.45 -11.68
C VAL A 293 10.81 -4.69 -10.43
N LYS A 294 11.47 -4.81 -9.28
CA LYS A 294 10.79 -4.85 -7.98
C LYS A 294 10.17 -3.48 -7.71
N LYS A 295 8.87 -3.46 -7.41
CA LYS A 295 8.13 -2.24 -7.04
C LYS A 295 7.96 -2.14 -5.54
N VAL A 296 7.30 -3.12 -4.93
CA VAL A 296 7.16 -3.22 -3.48
C VAL A 296 7.45 -4.64 -3.02
N PRO A 297 8.11 -4.85 -1.86
CA PRO A 297 8.25 -6.17 -1.24
C PRO A 297 6.91 -6.63 -0.65
N PRO A 298 6.78 -7.88 -0.19
CA PRO A 298 5.59 -8.30 0.54
C PRO A 298 5.49 -7.58 1.89
N THR A 299 4.28 -7.17 2.29
CA THR A 299 4.02 -6.62 3.61
C THR A 299 3.92 -7.77 4.60
N ILE A 300 4.88 -7.87 5.51
CA ILE A 300 5.00 -8.96 6.49
C ILE A 300 5.05 -8.36 7.89
N ASN A 301 4.00 -8.62 8.68
CA ASN A 301 3.93 -8.16 10.05
C ASN A 301 4.89 -8.93 10.95
N ASP A 302 5.63 -8.21 11.79
CA ASP A 302 6.46 -8.78 12.84
C ASP A 302 5.59 -9.46 13.92
N PRO A 303 5.93 -10.67 14.39
CA PRO A 303 5.11 -11.41 15.35
C PRO A 303 4.88 -10.66 16.66
N ALA A 304 5.93 -10.07 17.25
CA ALA A 304 5.80 -9.36 18.53
C ALA A 304 4.98 -8.07 18.38
N SER A 305 5.16 -7.36 17.26
CA SER A 305 4.37 -6.19 16.91
C SER A 305 2.89 -6.53 16.71
N SER A 306 2.59 -7.66 16.10
CA SER A 306 1.21 -8.15 15.92
C SER A 306 0.57 -8.59 17.24
N GLU A 307 1.31 -9.30 18.09
CA GLU A 307 0.82 -9.68 19.42
C GLU A 307 0.46 -8.46 20.27
N LEU A 308 1.30 -7.42 20.25
CA LEU A 308 0.99 -6.15 20.89
C LEU A 308 -0.26 -5.51 20.28
N ALA A 309 -0.37 -5.48 18.96
CA ALA A 309 -1.52 -4.89 18.27
C ALA A 309 -2.82 -5.63 18.61
N GLU A 310 -2.82 -6.97 18.70
CA GLU A 310 -3.97 -7.76 19.15
C GLU A 310 -4.42 -7.38 20.56
N ARG A 311 -3.47 -7.28 21.51
CA ARG A 311 -3.76 -6.84 22.90
C ARG A 311 -4.36 -5.44 22.90
N VAL A 312 -3.78 -4.52 22.16
CA VAL A 312 -4.26 -3.14 22.07
C VAL A 312 -5.67 -3.06 21.50
N VAL A 313 -5.99 -3.80 20.44
CA VAL A 313 -7.35 -3.85 19.87
C VAL A 313 -8.33 -4.38 20.92
N ILE A 314 -8.00 -5.48 21.61
CA ILE A 314 -8.87 -6.09 22.64
C ILE A 314 -9.11 -5.13 23.81
N ASP A 315 -8.05 -4.49 24.32
CA ASP A 315 -8.12 -3.60 25.48
C ASP A 315 -8.84 -2.28 25.18
N THR A 316 -8.71 -1.80 23.94
CA THR A 316 -9.27 -0.53 23.51
C THR A 316 -10.72 -0.65 23.05
N LEU A 317 -11.00 -1.67 22.23
CA LEU A 317 -12.29 -1.80 21.55
C LEU A 317 -13.12 -3.00 22.00
N GLY A 318 -12.50 -4.01 22.60
CA GLY A 318 -13.13 -5.27 22.95
C GLY A 318 -12.75 -6.43 22.02
N LYS A 319 -12.81 -7.64 22.53
CA LYS A 319 -12.41 -8.86 21.80
C LYS A 319 -13.27 -9.11 20.54
N ASP A 320 -14.51 -8.68 20.54
CA ASP A 320 -15.43 -8.79 19.41
C ASP A 320 -15.06 -7.89 18.21
N LYS A 321 -14.15 -6.94 18.42
CA LYS A 321 -13.63 -6.07 17.36
C LYS A 321 -12.35 -6.61 16.71
N LEU A 322 -11.67 -7.54 17.32
CA LEU A 322 -10.54 -8.24 16.70
C LEU A 322 -11.08 -9.28 15.71
N SER A 323 -10.63 -9.19 14.47
CA SER A 323 -11.03 -10.09 13.39
C SER A 323 -9.82 -10.72 12.70
N LYS A 324 -10.05 -11.80 11.99
CA LYS A 324 -9.07 -12.44 11.12
C LYS A 324 -9.41 -12.13 9.66
N MET A 325 -8.38 -11.77 8.91
CA MET A 325 -8.51 -11.50 7.49
C MET A 325 -7.43 -12.24 6.70
N ARG A 326 -7.81 -12.82 5.57
CA ARG A 326 -6.86 -13.48 4.67
C ARG A 326 -5.86 -12.45 4.13
N LYS A 327 -4.63 -12.91 3.86
CA LYS A 327 -3.66 -12.14 3.06
C LYS A 327 -4.21 -11.85 1.66
N VAL A 328 -3.87 -10.69 1.10
CA VAL A 328 -4.42 -10.18 -0.16
C VAL A 328 -3.33 -9.92 -1.20
N MET A 329 -3.71 -9.92 -2.49
CA MET A 329 -2.77 -9.78 -3.60
C MET A 329 -2.38 -8.34 -3.99
N PRO A 330 -3.11 -7.27 -3.65
CA PRO A 330 -2.59 -5.91 -3.77
C PRO A 330 -1.24 -5.74 -3.06
N GLY A 331 -0.39 -4.86 -3.59
CA GLY A 331 0.86 -4.43 -2.93
C GLY A 331 0.62 -3.18 -2.11
N GLU A 332 1.52 -2.90 -1.17
CA GLU A 332 1.48 -1.74 -0.28
C GLU A 332 2.92 -1.32 0.04
N ASP A 333 3.27 -0.06 -0.21
CA ASP A 333 4.65 0.39 -0.08
C ASP A 333 5.12 0.57 1.38
N PHE A 334 4.20 0.51 2.36
CA PHE A 334 4.53 0.34 3.78
C PHE A 334 5.49 -0.83 4.03
N ALA A 335 5.44 -1.83 3.16
CA ALA A 335 6.34 -2.98 3.18
C ALA A 335 7.83 -2.61 3.17
N TRP A 336 8.20 -1.45 2.62
CA TRP A 336 9.59 -0.98 2.62
C TRP A 336 10.08 -0.63 4.03
N TYR A 337 9.23 -0.07 4.88
CA TYR A 337 9.59 0.19 6.28
C TYR A 337 9.83 -1.10 7.05
N LEU A 338 9.05 -2.15 6.76
CA LEU A 338 9.15 -3.45 7.41
C LEU A 338 10.38 -4.26 7.01
N GLN A 339 11.18 -3.81 6.03
CA GLN A 339 12.45 -4.46 5.69
C GLN A 339 13.50 -4.28 6.80
N ASP A 340 13.48 -3.15 7.50
CA ASP A 340 14.51 -2.75 8.46
C ASP A 340 13.95 -2.50 9.86
N LYS A 341 12.65 -2.24 10.00
CA LYS A 341 12.01 -1.91 11.28
C LYS A 341 10.94 -2.95 11.62
N PRO A 342 10.88 -3.44 12.87
CA PRO A 342 9.74 -4.22 13.31
C PRO A 342 8.47 -3.36 13.26
N GLY A 343 7.36 -3.98 12.88
CA GLY A 343 6.10 -3.24 12.77
C GLY A 343 4.91 -4.12 12.47
N CYS A 344 3.75 -3.51 12.52
CA CYS A 344 2.47 -4.14 12.20
C CYS A 344 1.66 -3.25 11.26
N PHE A 345 1.09 -3.85 10.23
CA PHE A 345 0.15 -3.25 9.31
C PHE A 345 -1.24 -3.83 9.55
N ALA A 346 -2.17 -2.98 9.96
CA ALA A 346 -3.53 -3.37 10.31
C ALA A 346 -4.48 -3.26 9.11
N PHE A 347 -5.48 -4.13 9.00
CA PHE A 347 -6.66 -3.88 8.18
C PHE A 347 -7.79 -3.36 9.05
N ILE A 348 -8.39 -2.25 8.64
CA ILE A 348 -9.43 -1.53 9.37
C ILE A 348 -10.73 -1.66 8.59
N GLY A 349 -11.70 -2.38 9.12
CA GLY A 349 -12.98 -2.64 8.47
C GLY A 349 -13.83 -1.37 8.32
N ILE A 350 -14.32 -1.18 7.09
CA ILE A 350 -15.13 -0.01 6.71
C ILE A 350 -16.41 -0.38 5.95
N GLN A 351 -16.67 -1.68 5.71
CA GLN A 351 -17.83 -2.12 4.97
C GLN A 351 -19.13 -1.85 5.74
N ASN A 352 -20.05 -1.15 5.11
CA ASN A 352 -21.40 -0.93 5.63
C ASN A 352 -22.42 -0.88 4.49
N PRO A 353 -23.21 -1.96 4.27
CA PRO A 353 -24.22 -2.00 3.22
C PRO A 353 -25.36 -0.99 3.41
N GLU A 354 -25.64 -0.52 4.63
CA GLU A 354 -26.72 0.42 4.89
C GLU A 354 -26.47 1.82 4.28
N ILE A 355 -25.20 2.15 4.03
CA ILE A 355 -24.77 3.40 3.41
C ILE A 355 -24.10 3.19 2.05
N GLU A 356 -24.32 2.03 1.43
CA GLU A 356 -23.71 1.64 0.14
C GLU A 356 -22.16 1.62 0.16
N ALA A 357 -21.51 1.54 1.32
CA ALA A 357 -20.07 1.36 1.45
C ALA A 357 -19.71 -0.12 1.21
N THR A 358 -19.76 -0.55 -0.07
CA THR A 358 -19.59 -1.94 -0.49
C THR A 358 -18.83 -2.08 -1.82
N TYR A 359 -18.42 -0.97 -2.41
CA TYR A 359 -17.64 -0.99 -3.65
C TYR A 359 -16.15 -1.13 -3.34
N ASP A 360 -15.46 -1.94 -4.13
CA ASP A 360 -14.03 -2.21 -3.98
C ASP A 360 -13.17 -0.93 -4.07
N HIS A 361 -11.97 -1.03 -3.53
CA HIS A 361 -10.94 0.00 -3.72
C HIS A 361 -10.71 0.27 -5.20
N HIS A 362 -10.36 1.50 -5.56
CA HIS A 362 -10.19 2.03 -6.92
C HIS A 362 -11.49 2.11 -7.74
N ASN A 363 -12.64 1.73 -7.17
CA ASN A 363 -13.93 1.91 -7.82
C ASN A 363 -14.39 3.36 -7.72
N ASN A 364 -15.00 3.89 -8.77
CA ASN A 364 -15.52 5.26 -8.81
C ASN A 364 -16.74 5.50 -7.89
N ARG A 365 -17.23 4.48 -7.21
CA ARG A 365 -18.27 4.53 -6.17
C ARG A 365 -17.75 4.06 -4.81
N PHE A 366 -16.43 3.94 -4.66
CA PHE A 366 -15.83 3.61 -3.36
C PHE A 366 -16.31 4.60 -2.29
N ASN A 367 -16.68 4.08 -1.15
CA ASN A 367 -17.04 4.85 0.04
C ASN A 367 -16.75 4.00 1.28
N MET A 368 -16.75 4.61 2.45
CA MET A 368 -16.46 3.95 3.72
C MET A 368 -17.41 4.41 4.82
N ASP A 369 -17.63 3.57 5.80
CA ASP A 369 -18.25 3.99 7.06
C ASP A 369 -17.23 4.78 7.90
N ASP A 370 -17.26 6.10 7.76
CA ASP A 370 -16.34 7.01 8.46
C ASP A 370 -16.65 7.16 9.95
N THR A 371 -17.76 6.59 10.44
CA THR A 371 -18.14 6.63 11.86
C THR A 371 -17.24 5.80 12.76
N VAL A 372 -16.50 4.84 12.17
CA VAL A 372 -15.63 3.91 12.92
C VAL A 372 -14.18 4.38 12.98
N LEU A 373 -13.79 5.41 12.24
CA LEU A 373 -12.39 5.82 12.09
C LEU A 373 -11.76 6.34 13.39
N SER A 374 -12.54 6.98 14.27
CA SER A 374 -12.04 7.43 15.57
C SER A 374 -11.65 6.27 16.50
N ALA A 375 -12.29 5.10 16.34
CA ALA A 375 -11.90 3.89 17.04
C ALA A 375 -10.52 3.39 16.56
N ALA A 376 -10.26 3.45 15.25
CA ALA A 376 -8.93 3.16 14.69
C ALA A 376 -7.88 4.17 15.19
N SER A 377 -8.21 5.47 15.28
CA SER A 377 -7.35 6.48 15.88
C SER A 377 -6.93 6.13 17.32
N ALA A 378 -7.87 5.61 18.10
CA ALA A 378 -7.61 5.18 19.48
C ALA A 378 -6.65 3.98 19.54
N VAL A 379 -6.77 3.04 18.59
CA VAL A 379 -5.84 1.89 18.47
C VAL A 379 -4.44 2.38 18.11
N TYR A 380 -4.30 3.28 17.13
CA TYR A 380 -3.00 3.88 16.76
C TYR A 380 -2.34 4.56 17.97
N ALA A 381 -3.08 5.40 18.69
CA ALA A 381 -2.56 6.11 19.85
C ALA A 381 -2.15 5.17 20.99
N GLU A 382 -2.99 4.18 21.32
CA GLU A 382 -2.72 3.24 22.39
C GLU A 382 -1.57 2.29 22.04
N TYR A 383 -1.46 1.86 20.75
CA TYR A 383 -0.35 1.06 20.28
C TYR A 383 0.99 1.78 20.49
N ALA A 384 1.10 3.04 20.08
CA ALA A 384 2.33 3.81 20.28
C ALA A 384 2.69 3.93 21.77
N ILE A 385 1.71 4.22 22.62
CA ILE A 385 1.95 4.35 24.07
C ILE A 385 2.41 3.02 24.67
N GLN A 386 1.75 1.91 24.40
CA GLN A 386 2.09 0.61 24.97
C GLN A 386 3.44 0.11 24.42
N TRP A 387 3.70 0.31 23.13
CA TRP A 387 4.98 -0.05 22.54
C TRP A 387 6.14 0.67 23.23
N LEU A 388 6.05 1.99 23.44
CA LEU A 388 7.06 2.79 24.12
C LEU A 388 7.23 2.38 25.59
N GLN A 389 6.16 1.97 26.27
CA GLN A 389 6.23 1.50 27.66
C GLN A 389 6.89 0.12 27.81
N GLU A 390 6.74 -0.75 26.82
CA GLU A 390 7.35 -2.09 26.82
C GLU A 390 8.81 -2.10 26.36
N HIS A 391 9.28 -1.05 25.64
CA HIS A 391 10.61 -0.99 25.01
C HIS A 391 11.49 0.14 25.57
N LYS A 392 11.52 0.30 26.89
CA LYS A 392 12.31 1.33 27.60
C LYS A 392 13.82 1.20 27.40
#